data_e154376a007146cf0f04c0d9cf8a36ea
#
_entry.id   e154376a007146cf0f04c0d9cf8a36ea
#
_cell.length_a   1.000
_cell.length_b   1.000
_cell.length_c   1.000
_cell.angle_alpha   90.00
_cell.angle_beta   90.00
_cell.angle_gamma   90.00
#
_symmetry.space_group_name_H-M   'P 1'
#
loop_
_entity.id
_entity.type
_entity.pdbx_description
1 polymer ?
#
loop_
_entity_poly.entity_id
_entity_poly.type
_entity_poly.pdbx_seq_one_letter_code
_entity_poly.pdbx_strand_id
1 'polypeptide(L)'
;MLKIEIISANAMKITAPKKIKADDFLQIAPQIDSLISQHGQIRLLIDASEFSGWENITAFRNHAGFVKSHQQRVERIAVIVGYKWQHWLVGVGRMFVHPTVRAYEKSRKAEALQWILG
;
A
#
# COMPACT_ATOMS: atom_id res chain seq x y z
N MET A 1 6.04 9.99 7.06
CA MET A 1 4.82 9.48 7.71
C MET A 1 3.80 9.04 6.68
N LEU A 2 3.23 7.87 6.85
CA LEU A 2 2.16 7.40 5.98
C LEU A 2 0.85 8.12 6.33
N LYS A 3 0.13 8.56 5.31
CA LYS A 3 -1.19 9.18 5.49
C LYS A 3 -2.27 8.19 5.10
N ILE A 4 -3.32 8.12 5.90
CA ILE A 4 -4.42 7.17 5.70
C ILE A 4 -5.73 7.90 5.57
N GLU A 5 -6.55 7.43 4.63
CA GLU A 5 -7.89 7.94 4.39
C GLU A 5 -8.81 6.78 4.03
N ILE A 6 -9.95 6.67 4.70
CA ILE A 6 -10.96 5.65 4.36
C ILE A 6 -11.80 6.19 3.22
N ILE A 7 -11.86 5.46 2.10
CA ILE A 7 -12.53 5.92 0.89
C ILE A 7 -13.85 5.19 0.61
N SER A 8 -14.05 4.04 1.24
CA SER A 8 -15.34 3.32 1.20
C SER A 8 -15.38 2.33 2.35
N ALA A 9 -16.42 1.50 2.44
CA ALA A 9 -16.62 0.57 3.56
C ALA A 9 -15.38 -0.28 3.85
N ASN A 10 -14.77 -0.88 2.81
CA ASN A 10 -13.62 -1.77 2.99
C ASN A 10 -12.39 -1.33 2.20
N ALA A 11 -12.34 -0.08 1.78
CA ALA A 11 -11.22 0.44 0.99
C ALA A 11 -10.55 1.62 1.70
N MET A 12 -9.23 1.63 1.68
CA MET A 12 -8.41 2.61 2.34
C MET A 12 -7.37 3.15 1.37
N LYS A 13 -7.14 4.47 1.40
CA LYS A 13 -6.05 5.10 0.66
C LYS A 13 -4.89 5.35 1.60
N ILE A 14 -3.71 4.91 1.18
CA ILE A 14 -2.46 5.15 1.90
C ILE A 14 -1.56 5.97 1.00
N THR A 15 -1.11 7.13 1.49
CA THR A 15 -0.15 7.95 0.77
C THR A 15 1.23 7.73 1.38
N ALA A 16 2.15 7.22 0.56
CA ALA A 16 3.51 6.95 1.00
C ALA A 16 4.35 8.22 0.97
N PRO A 17 5.21 8.44 1.99
CA PRO A 17 6.15 9.54 1.97
C PRO A 17 7.30 9.24 1.01
N LYS A 18 8.14 10.24 0.76
CA LYS A 18 9.33 10.07 -0.06
C LYS A 18 10.23 8.96 0.46
N LYS A 19 10.46 8.91 1.78
CA LYS A 19 11.22 7.84 2.44
C LYS A 19 10.38 7.24 3.56
N ILE A 20 10.20 5.91 3.53
CA ILE A 20 9.48 5.19 4.57
C ILE A 20 10.43 4.94 5.73
N LYS A 21 10.00 5.30 6.94
CA LYS A 21 10.76 5.12 8.18
C LYS A 21 10.36 3.83 8.88
N ALA A 22 11.24 3.35 9.76
CA ALA A 22 11.05 2.08 10.45
C ALA A 22 9.77 2.02 11.28
N ASP A 23 9.34 3.14 11.87
CA ASP A 23 8.15 3.20 12.73
C ASP A 23 6.86 3.62 12.02
N ASP A 24 6.93 3.91 10.71
CA ASP A 24 5.75 4.35 9.96
C ASP A 24 4.60 3.33 10.02
N PHE A 25 4.91 2.06 9.96
CA PHE A 25 3.89 1.01 9.97
C PHE A 25 3.25 0.79 11.34
N LEU A 26 3.92 1.17 12.43
CA LEU A 26 3.35 1.09 13.76
C LEU A 26 2.15 2.02 13.92
N GLN A 27 2.15 3.13 13.18
CA GLN A 27 1.09 4.13 13.25
C GLN A 27 -0.16 3.70 12.48
N ILE A 28 0.02 2.97 11.38
CA ILE A 28 -1.11 2.57 10.52
C ILE A 28 -1.66 1.19 10.83
N ALA A 29 -0.87 0.30 11.44
CA ALA A 29 -1.27 -1.06 11.70
C ALA A 29 -2.62 -1.17 12.46
N PRO A 30 -2.86 -0.41 13.54
CA PRO A 30 -4.15 -0.50 14.23
C PRO A 30 -5.34 -0.13 13.36
N GLN A 31 -5.18 0.84 12.47
CA GLN A 31 -6.26 1.28 11.58
C GLN A 31 -6.57 0.23 10.52
N ILE A 32 -5.53 -0.39 9.96
CA ILE A 32 -5.69 -1.48 8.99
C ILE A 32 -6.31 -2.70 9.67
N ASP A 33 -5.83 -3.06 10.85
CA ASP A 33 -6.37 -4.19 11.61
C ASP A 33 -7.84 -3.98 11.97
N SER A 34 -8.22 -2.75 12.33
CA SER A 34 -9.60 -2.41 12.62
C SER A 34 -10.49 -2.60 11.40
N LEU A 35 -10.04 -2.12 10.24
CA LEU A 35 -10.79 -2.26 9.01
C LEU A 35 -10.96 -3.74 8.61
N ILE A 36 -9.91 -4.52 8.75
CA ILE A 36 -9.95 -5.97 8.50
C ILE A 36 -10.93 -6.65 9.46
N SER A 37 -10.89 -6.29 10.74
CA SER A 37 -11.79 -6.85 11.75
C SER A 37 -13.25 -6.59 11.41
N GLN A 38 -13.57 -5.43 10.86
CA GLN A 38 -14.93 -5.05 10.50
C GLN A 38 -15.42 -5.72 9.21
N HIS A 39 -14.55 -5.97 8.25
CA HIS A 39 -14.93 -6.38 6.90
C HIS A 39 -14.35 -7.71 6.43
N GLY A 40 -13.39 -8.27 7.13
CA GLY A 40 -12.72 -9.52 6.77
C GLY A 40 -11.68 -9.36 5.68
N GLN A 41 -12.05 -8.76 4.56
CA GLN A 41 -11.15 -8.45 3.45
C GLN A 41 -11.20 -6.97 3.14
N ILE A 42 -10.06 -6.37 2.83
CA ILE A 42 -9.96 -4.95 2.51
C ILE A 42 -9.29 -4.74 1.15
N ARG A 43 -9.41 -3.53 0.64
CA ARG A 43 -8.77 -3.09 -0.59
C ARG A 43 -7.94 -1.85 -0.29
N LEU A 44 -6.76 -1.76 -0.90
CA LEU A 44 -5.83 -0.67 -0.66
C LEU A 44 -5.53 0.09 -1.95
N LEU A 45 -5.65 1.42 -1.89
CA LEU A 45 -5.16 2.32 -2.92
C LEU A 45 -3.93 3.00 -2.35
N ILE A 46 -2.76 2.66 -2.88
CA ILE A 46 -1.49 3.19 -2.38
C ILE A 46 -0.96 4.23 -3.34
N ASP A 47 -0.90 5.48 -2.88
CA ASP A 47 -0.28 6.55 -3.65
C ASP A 47 1.20 6.60 -3.32
N ALA A 48 2.00 5.97 -4.19
CA ALA A 48 3.45 5.93 -4.07
C ALA A 48 4.12 6.83 -5.10
N SER A 49 3.42 7.87 -5.58
CA SER A 49 3.95 8.76 -6.62
C SER A 49 5.19 9.52 -6.16
N GLU A 50 5.31 9.81 -4.87
CA GLU A 50 6.47 10.51 -4.29
C GLU A 50 7.48 9.57 -3.67
N PHE A 51 7.18 8.28 -3.61
CA PHE A 51 8.02 7.30 -2.93
C PHE A 51 9.34 7.08 -3.66
N SER A 52 10.44 7.14 -2.94
CA SER A 52 11.78 6.89 -3.49
C SER A 52 12.58 5.85 -2.70
N GLY A 53 11.98 5.20 -1.71
CA GLY A 53 12.64 4.12 -0.98
C GLY A 53 12.43 4.16 0.52
N TRP A 54 13.17 3.31 1.20
CA TRP A 54 13.13 3.18 2.65
C TRP A 54 14.31 3.94 3.26
N GLU A 55 14.11 4.50 4.44
CA GLU A 55 15.16 5.26 5.12
C GLU A 55 16.39 4.40 5.40
N ASN A 56 16.18 3.12 5.78
CA ASN A 56 17.26 2.18 6.06
C ASN A 56 16.76 0.74 5.91
N ILE A 57 17.64 -0.22 6.13
CA ILE A 57 17.29 -1.64 6.00
C ILE A 57 16.24 -2.08 7.03
N THR A 58 16.24 -1.47 8.21
CA THR A 58 15.23 -1.78 9.23
C THR A 58 13.84 -1.37 8.75
N ALA A 59 13.71 -0.20 8.12
CA ALA A 59 12.44 0.24 7.54
C ALA A 59 11.97 -0.72 6.46
N PHE A 60 12.86 -1.19 5.60
CA PHE A 60 12.53 -2.17 4.57
C PHE A 60 12.04 -3.48 5.19
N ARG A 61 12.75 -3.98 6.19
CA ARG A 61 12.37 -5.23 6.87
C ARG A 61 11.01 -5.12 7.57
N ASN A 62 10.74 -3.98 8.20
CA ASN A 62 9.45 -3.73 8.83
C ASN A 62 8.33 -3.72 7.81
N HIS A 63 8.56 -3.11 6.64
CA HIS A 63 7.59 -3.12 5.54
C HIS A 63 7.32 -4.55 5.07
N ALA A 64 8.36 -5.33 4.81
CA ALA A 64 8.22 -6.71 4.36
C ALA A 64 7.46 -7.56 5.38
N GLY A 65 7.77 -7.41 6.67
CA GLY A 65 7.06 -8.11 7.74
C GLY A 65 5.60 -7.71 7.84
N PHE A 66 5.31 -6.42 7.70
CA PHE A 66 3.94 -5.91 7.69
C PHE A 66 3.13 -6.52 6.53
N VAL A 67 3.69 -6.51 5.33
CA VAL A 67 3.05 -7.11 4.15
C VAL A 67 2.79 -8.59 4.37
N LYS A 68 3.80 -9.32 4.85
CA LYS A 68 3.69 -10.75 5.10
C LYS A 68 2.57 -11.09 6.08
N SER A 69 2.39 -10.28 7.11
CA SER A 69 1.38 -10.53 8.15
C SER A 69 -0.03 -10.12 7.73
N HIS A 70 -0.18 -9.21 6.76
CA HIS A 70 -1.49 -8.63 6.42
C HIS A 70 -2.03 -9.02 5.04
N GLN A 71 -1.18 -9.49 4.12
CA GLN A 71 -1.59 -9.68 2.72
C GLN A 71 -2.75 -10.66 2.52
N GLN A 72 -2.92 -11.62 3.41
CA GLN A 72 -4.00 -12.62 3.30
C GLN A 72 -5.37 -11.99 3.43
N ARG A 73 -5.46 -10.83 4.05
CA ARG A 73 -6.71 -10.10 4.26
C ARG A 73 -6.88 -8.95 3.28
N VAL A 74 -5.96 -8.81 2.33
CA VAL A 74 -6.04 -7.76 1.31
C VAL A 74 -6.42 -8.40 -0.02
N GLU A 75 -7.56 -7.96 -0.57
CA GLU A 75 -8.11 -8.51 -1.80
C GLU A 75 -7.47 -7.89 -3.04
N ARG A 76 -7.37 -6.56 -3.05
CA ARG A 76 -6.82 -5.80 -4.17
C ARG A 76 -5.92 -4.68 -3.68
N ILE A 77 -4.86 -4.42 -4.44
CA ILE A 77 -3.99 -3.29 -4.20
C ILE A 77 -3.79 -2.56 -5.53
N ALA A 78 -4.15 -1.29 -5.58
CA ALA A 78 -3.81 -0.40 -6.68
C ALA A 78 -2.67 0.50 -6.22
N VAL A 79 -1.58 0.52 -6.97
CA VAL A 79 -0.41 1.35 -6.65
C VAL A 79 -0.29 2.45 -7.69
N ILE A 80 -0.35 3.70 -7.25
CA ILE A 80 -0.07 4.84 -8.11
C ILE A 80 1.43 5.08 -8.04
N VAL A 81 2.10 4.95 -9.17
CA VAL A 81 3.55 5.00 -9.25
C VAL A 81 4.03 6.32 -9.85
N GLY A 82 5.20 6.75 -9.42
CA GLY A 82 5.85 7.92 -9.95
C GLY A 82 6.86 7.57 -11.01
N TYR A 83 7.78 8.49 -11.26
CA TYR A 83 8.86 8.32 -12.22
C TYR A 83 9.82 7.23 -11.72
N LYS A 84 10.33 6.42 -12.63
CA LYS A 84 11.29 5.32 -12.36
C LYS A 84 10.74 4.20 -11.47
N TRP A 85 9.46 4.01 -11.47
CA TRP A 85 8.82 2.97 -10.66
C TRP A 85 9.29 1.55 -10.99
N GLN A 86 9.73 1.29 -12.21
CA GLN A 86 10.15 -0.04 -12.64
C GLN A 86 11.27 -0.62 -11.77
N HIS A 87 12.15 0.24 -11.25
CA HIS A 87 13.31 -0.20 -10.49
C HIS A 87 12.96 -0.83 -9.13
N TRP A 88 11.93 -0.33 -8.48
CA TRP A 88 11.56 -0.83 -7.16
C TRP A 88 10.31 -1.72 -7.18
N LEU A 89 9.43 -1.56 -8.17
CA LEU A 89 8.19 -2.34 -8.23
C LEU A 89 8.46 -3.83 -8.39
N VAL A 90 9.50 -4.20 -9.14
CA VAL A 90 9.89 -5.62 -9.30
C VAL A 90 10.18 -6.26 -7.95
N GLY A 91 10.92 -5.57 -7.09
CA GLY A 91 11.22 -6.07 -5.75
C GLY A 91 10.01 -6.11 -4.84
N VAL A 92 9.23 -5.03 -4.83
CA VAL A 92 8.02 -4.92 -4.00
C VAL A 92 6.95 -5.91 -4.44
N GLY A 93 6.79 -6.12 -5.75
CA GLY A 93 5.80 -7.04 -6.29
C GLY A 93 5.98 -8.48 -5.80
N ARG A 94 7.21 -8.87 -5.49
CA ARG A 94 7.50 -10.21 -4.99
C ARG A 94 7.01 -10.44 -3.55
N MET A 95 6.69 -9.38 -2.82
CA MET A 95 6.16 -9.48 -1.46
C MET A 95 4.68 -9.88 -1.45
N PHE A 96 3.97 -9.64 -2.55
CA PHE A 96 2.53 -9.87 -2.62
C PHE A 96 2.24 -11.18 -3.34
N VAL A 97 1.75 -12.16 -2.59
CA VAL A 97 1.39 -13.47 -3.12
C VAL A 97 -0.14 -13.61 -3.22
N HIS A 98 -0.86 -13.06 -2.25
CA HIS A 98 -2.31 -13.21 -2.17
C HIS A 98 -3.10 -12.15 -2.92
N PRO A 99 -2.87 -10.84 -2.69
CA PRO A 99 -3.73 -9.81 -3.30
C PRO A 99 -3.44 -9.65 -4.80
N THR A 100 -4.47 -9.22 -5.54
CA THR A 100 -4.26 -8.78 -6.92
C THR A 100 -3.70 -7.36 -6.90
N VAL A 101 -2.53 -7.17 -7.49
CA VAL A 101 -1.84 -5.89 -7.50
C VAL A 101 -1.82 -5.32 -8.91
N ARG A 102 -2.23 -4.06 -9.06
CA ARG A 102 -2.14 -3.32 -10.33
C ARG A 102 -1.42 -2.01 -10.10
N ALA A 103 -0.53 -1.67 -11.03
CA ALA A 103 0.19 -0.40 -11.01
C ALA A 103 -0.46 0.57 -12.01
N TYR A 104 -0.59 1.83 -11.60
CA TYR A 104 -1.15 2.90 -12.42
C TYR A 104 -0.22 4.09 -12.42
N GLU A 105 -0.02 4.71 -13.57
CA GLU A 105 0.70 5.96 -13.65
C GLU A 105 -0.08 7.07 -12.95
N LYS A 106 0.63 8.12 -12.51
CA LYS A 106 0.03 9.24 -11.81
C LYS A 106 -1.13 9.90 -12.57
N SER A 107 -1.06 9.95 -13.90
CA SER A 107 -2.12 10.49 -14.74
C SER A 107 -3.38 9.63 -14.77
N ARG A 108 -3.33 8.41 -14.26
CA ARG A 108 -4.45 7.45 -14.29
C ARG A 108 -5.00 7.15 -12.90
N LYS A 109 -4.89 8.10 -11.98
CA LYS A 109 -5.42 7.94 -10.60
C LYS A 109 -6.90 7.60 -10.58
N ALA A 110 -7.70 8.20 -11.45
CA ALA A 110 -9.14 7.97 -11.49
C ALA A 110 -9.45 6.50 -11.82
N GLU A 111 -8.69 5.90 -12.73
CA GLU A 111 -8.87 4.49 -13.08
C GLU A 111 -8.50 3.57 -11.92
N ALA A 112 -7.43 3.91 -11.18
CA ALA A 112 -7.01 3.16 -10.01
C ALA A 112 -8.12 3.17 -8.95
N LEU A 113 -8.70 4.33 -8.68
CA LEU A 113 -9.80 4.47 -7.74
C LEU A 113 -11.01 3.67 -8.15
N GLN A 114 -11.40 3.73 -9.44
CA GLN A 114 -12.52 2.96 -9.95
C GLN A 114 -12.32 1.46 -9.78
N TRP A 115 -11.12 0.96 -10.04
CA TRP A 115 -10.82 -0.45 -9.89
C TRP A 115 -10.89 -0.90 -8.41
N ILE A 116 -10.43 -0.05 -7.49
CA ILE A 116 -10.49 -0.36 -6.06
C ILE A 116 -11.94 -0.34 -5.55
N LEU A 117 -12.75 0.59 -6.01
CA LEU A 117 -14.15 0.72 -5.58
C LEU A 117 -15.09 -0.29 -6.27
N GLY A 118 -14.71 -0.75 -7.46
CA GLY A 118 -15.48 -1.76 -8.19
C GLY A 118 -15.20 -3.14 -7.65
#